data_fcf8df78dfd399770e04d744191d736a
#
_entry.id   fcf8df78dfd399770e04d744191d736a
#
_cell.length_a   1.000
_cell.length_b   1.000
_cell.length_c   1.000
_cell.angle_alpha   90.00
_cell.angle_beta   90.00
_cell.angle_gamma   90.00
#
_symmetry.space_group_name_H-M   'P 1'
#
loop_
_entity.id
_entity.type
_entity.pdbx_description
1 polymer ?
#
loop_
_entity_poly.entity_id
_entity_poly.type
_entity_poly.pdbx_seq_one_letter_code
_entity_poly.pdbx_strand_id
1 'polypeptide(L)'
;MPLSRWSRRHKRTFGKKKQDESKVFLEEHRVPPKPTHYYTEDKGKCRYCGHWIYTEQGELNTRKYWHSRCADEYMFIYHSGETRKYIWKRDNGECAHCHELFPWRSRRNSEKWDVDHIRPLWEQKGKTFDEIDLTYWEEENLQTLCYSCHKKKSADEAARRAKINRDKKA
;
A
#
# COMPACT_ATOMS: atom_id res chain seq x y z
N MET A 1 10.68 -8.70 16.88
CA MET A 1 11.08 -9.58 15.74
C MET A 1 12.35 -9.03 15.13
N PRO A 2 13.37 -9.83 14.86
CA PRO A 2 14.65 -9.30 14.39
C PRO A 2 14.58 -8.89 12.92
N LEU A 3 14.81 -7.61 12.66
CA LEU A 3 14.91 -6.96 11.35
C LEU A 3 16.08 -7.48 10.48
N SER A 4 16.86 -8.44 10.96
CA SER A 4 18.14 -8.84 10.36
C SER A 4 18.05 -9.59 9.03
N ARG A 5 16.91 -10.20 8.71
CA ARG A 5 16.74 -10.99 7.47
C ARG A 5 16.27 -10.13 6.29
N TRP A 6 15.57 -9.04 6.57
CA TRP A 6 15.02 -8.14 5.57
C TRP A 6 16.10 -7.20 5.00
N SER A 7 16.98 -6.67 5.86
CA SER A 7 18.03 -5.75 5.43
C SER A 7 19.03 -6.36 4.42
N ARG A 8 19.24 -7.67 4.47
CA ARG A 8 20.19 -8.37 3.59
C ARG A 8 19.65 -8.66 2.19
N ARG A 9 18.33 -8.91 2.05
CA ARG A 9 17.69 -9.18 0.74
C ARG A 9 17.52 -7.91 -0.08
N HIS A 10 17.24 -6.78 0.56
CA HIS A 10 16.98 -5.51 -0.12
C HIS A 10 18.23 -4.75 -0.54
N LYS A 11 19.40 -5.06 -0.01
CA LYS A 11 20.66 -4.48 -0.50
C LYS A 11 20.94 -4.77 -1.98
N ARG A 12 20.34 -5.81 -2.55
CA ARG A 12 20.56 -6.20 -3.98
C ARG A 12 19.57 -5.57 -4.96
N THR A 13 18.46 -5.01 -4.50
CA THR A 13 17.40 -4.48 -5.39
C THR A 13 17.29 -2.97 -5.40
N PHE A 14 18.08 -2.26 -4.61
CA PHE A 14 18.19 -0.81 -4.67
C PHE A 14 19.02 -0.33 -5.86
N GLY A 15 18.68 -0.78 -7.05
CA GLY A 15 19.13 -0.16 -8.28
C GLY A 15 18.60 1.27 -8.36
N LYS A 16 19.47 2.20 -8.70
CA LYS A 16 19.37 3.65 -8.77
C LYS A 16 18.29 4.20 -9.73
N LYS A 17 17.08 3.67 -9.77
CA LYS A 17 16.00 4.24 -10.58
C LYS A 17 15.18 5.18 -9.72
N LYS A 18 15.46 6.50 -9.82
CA LYS A 18 14.47 7.51 -9.47
C LYS A 18 13.20 7.24 -10.26
N GLN A 19 12.05 7.33 -9.62
CA GLN A 19 10.79 7.36 -10.35
C GLN A 19 10.80 8.63 -11.20
N ASP A 20 10.41 8.49 -12.46
CA ASP A 20 10.19 9.61 -13.35
C ASP A 20 8.88 10.27 -12.93
N GLU A 21 8.98 11.41 -12.27
CA GLU A 21 7.85 12.18 -11.73
C GLU A 21 6.89 12.67 -12.82
N SER A 22 7.34 12.68 -14.08
CA SER A 22 6.50 13.02 -15.24
C SER A 22 5.56 11.89 -15.68
N LYS A 23 5.75 10.66 -15.13
CA LYS A 23 4.92 9.52 -15.52
C LYS A 23 3.56 9.58 -14.89
N VAL A 24 2.55 9.38 -15.73
CA VAL A 24 1.17 9.16 -15.31
C VAL A 24 1.07 7.87 -14.51
N PHE A 25 0.29 7.88 -13.43
CA PHE A 25 0.02 6.69 -12.63
C PHE A 25 -0.68 5.63 -13.50
N LEU A 26 0.02 4.54 -13.76
CA LEU A 26 -0.45 3.49 -14.66
C LEU A 26 -1.30 2.46 -13.90
N GLU A 27 -2.19 1.77 -14.61
CA GLU A 27 -3.09 0.74 -14.06
C GLU A 27 -2.37 -0.39 -13.29
N GLU A 28 -1.10 -0.63 -13.61
CA GLU A 28 -0.29 -1.68 -13.01
C GLU A 28 0.20 -1.38 -11.60
N HIS A 29 0.14 -0.11 -11.17
CA HIS A 29 0.63 0.31 -9.87
C HIS A 29 -0.47 0.16 -8.80
N ARG A 30 -0.40 -0.95 -8.06
CA ARG A 30 -1.24 -1.17 -6.88
C ARG A 30 -0.71 -0.51 -5.62
N VAL A 31 0.45 0.10 -5.69
CA VAL A 31 1.12 0.80 -4.60
C VAL A 31 1.40 2.24 -5.00
N PRO A 32 1.41 3.20 -4.05
CA PRO A 32 1.67 4.59 -4.36
C PRO A 32 3.12 4.81 -4.82
N PRO A 33 3.43 5.98 -5.40
CA PRO A 33 4.80 6.39 -5.67
C PRO A 33 5.66 6.33 -4.41
N LYS A 34 6.94 6.02 -4.60
CA LYS A 34 7.90 6.08 -3.48
C LYS A 34 8.08 7.52 -3.02
N PRO A 35 8.30 7.77 -1.72
CA PRO A 35 8.65 9.10 -1.23
C PRO A 35 9.87 9.67 -1.97
N THR A 36 9.91 10.97 -2.21
CA THR A 36 10.97 11.65 -2.96
C THR A 36 12.37 11.39 -2.38
N HIS A 37 12.47 11.29 -1.06
CA HIS A 37 13.71 11.00 -0.32
C HIS A 37 14.03 9.51 -0.16
N TYR A 38 13.22 8.61 -0.73
CA TYR A 38 13.45 7.16 -0.68
C TYR A 38 14.82 6.74 -1.21
N TYR A 39 15.31 7.47 -2.20
CA TYR A 39 16.61 7.21 -2.85
C TYR A 39 17.75 8.06 -2.30
N THR A 40 17.56 8.74 -1.15
CA THR A 40 18.64 9.52 -0.53
C THR A 40 19.85 8.64 -0.24
N GLU A 41 21.03 9.18 -0.47
CA GLU A 41 22.32 8.58 -0.11
C GLU A 41 22.81 9.08 1.26
N ASP A 42 22.11 10.05 1.87
CA ASP A 42 22.47 10.65 3.14
C ASP A 42 22.38 9.62 4.27
N LYS A 43 23.54 9.33 4.88
CA LYS A 43 23.60 8.40 6.02
C LYS A 43 22.91 9.00 7.23
N GLY A 44 22.04 8.23 7.87
CA GLY A 44 21.29 8.68 9.03
C GLY A 44 20.02 9.46 8.71
N LYS A 45 19.65 9.60 7.42
CA LYS A 45 18.38 10.20 7.00
C LYS A 45 17.35 9.12 6.69
N CYS A 46 16.14 9.32 7.19
CA CYS A 46 15.06 8.37 6.98
C CYS A 46 14.57 8.40 5.52
N ARG A 47 14.53 7.25 4.87
CA ARG A 47 14.07 7.11 3.48
C ARG A 47 12.57 7.26 3.29
N TYR A 48 11.80 7.29 4.36
CA TYR A 48 10.36 7.48 4.29
C TYR A 48 9.96 8.93 4.53
N CYS A 49 10.32 9.49 5.69
CA CYS A 49 9.93 10.85 6.07
C CYS A 49 10.99 11.93 5.79
N GLY A 50 12.19 11.57 5.37
CA GLY A 50 13.27 12.51 5.06
C GLY A 50 13.96 13.16 6.28
N HIS A 51 13.52 12.87 7.49
CA HIS A 51 14.12 13.43 8.70
C HIS A 51 15.35 12.64 9.15
N TRP A 52 16.24 13.32 9.91
CA TRP A 52 17.41 12.69 10.50
C TRP A 52 17.01 11.70 11.61
N ILE A 53 17.77 10.63 11.73
CA ILE A 53 17.54 9.58 12.72
C ILE A 53 18.56 9.75 13.84
N TYR A 54 18.08 9.90 15.06
CA TYR A 54 18.91 10.06 16.25
C TYR A 54 18.85 8.82 17.14
N THR A 55 19.92 8.61 17.91
CA THR A 55 19.94 7.65 19.01
C THR A 55 19.17 8.17 20.20
N GLU A 56 18.93 7.33 21.21
CA GLU A 56 18.33 7.75 22.48
C GLU A 56 19.17 8.80 23.22
N GLN A 57 20.48 8.85 22.95
CA GLN A 57 21.41 9.84 23.50
C GLN A 57 21.46 11.14 22.69
N GLY A 58 20.64 11.26 21.64
CA GLY A 58 20.57 12.46 20.80
C GLY A 58 21.65 12.55 19.71
N GLU A 59 22.46 11.52 19.51
CA GLU A 59 23.48 11.49 18.49
C GLU A 59 22.92 11.04 17.14
N LEU A 60 23.46 11.55 16.02
CA LEU A 60 23.07 11.15 14.69
C LEU A 60 23.37 9.66 14.42
N ASN A 61 22.33 8.89 14.10
CA ASN A 61 22.46 7.46 13.82
C ASN A 61 22.70 7.17 12.34
N THR A 62 23.95 7.26 11.91
CA THR A 62 24.36 7.03 10.52
C THR A 62 24.28 5.57 10.06
N ARG A 63 23.97 4.63 10.97
CA ARG A 63 23.82 3.20 10.65
C ARG A 63 22.39 2.85 10.21
N LYS A 64 21.40 3.71 10.54
CA LYS A 64 19.99 3.50 10.19
C LYS A 64 19.60 4.35 8.98
N TYR A 65 18.64 3.85 8.21
CA TYR A 65 17.99 4.54 7.09
C TYR A 65 16.47 4.66 7.27
N TRP A 66 15.96 4.24 8.43
CA TRP A 66 14.53 4.23 8.73
C TRP A 66 14.30 4.47 10.22
N HIS A 67 13.32 5.33 10.56
CA HIS A 67 12.69 5.25 11.88
C HIS A 67 11.87 3.98 11.94
N SER A 68 11.70 3.40 13.13
CA SER A 68 10.92 2.16 13.30
C SER A 68 9.49 2.33 12.79
N ARG A 69 8.81 3.41 13.20
CA ARG A 69 7.46 3.74 12.73
C ARG A 69 7.39 3.90 11.22
N CYS A 70 8.33 4.61 10.61
CA CYS A 70 8.36 4.79 9.15
C CYS A 70 8.60 3.47 8.41
N ALA A 71 9.35 2.54 9.00
CA ALA A 71 9.53 1.21 8.45
C ALA A 71 8.22 0.39 8.50
N ASP A 72 7.46 0.51 9.59
CA ASP A 72 6.16 -0.17 9.74
C ASP A 72 5.14 0.39 8.75
N GLU A 73 5.03 1.71 8.62
CA GLU A 73 4.18 2.37 7.61
C GLU A 73 4.56 1.96 6.18
N TYR A 74 5.86 1.94 5.88
CA TYR A 74 6.34 1.48 4.58
C TYR A 74 5.97 0.02 4.32
N MET A 75 6.12 -0.85 5.31
CA MET A 75 5.74 -2.25 5.20
C MET A 75 4.24 -2.41 4.97
N PHE A 76 3.42 -1.63 5.68
CA PHE A 76 1.98 -1.62 5.49
C PHE A 76 1.59 -1.25 4.06
N ILE A 77 2.14 -0.16 3.52
CA ILE A 77 1.74 0.37 2.20
C ILE A 77 2.31 -0.45 1.04
N TYR A 78 3.57 -0.89 1.12
CA TYR A 78 4.28 -1.47 -0.03
C TYR A 78 4.41 -2.99 -0.01
N HIS A 79 3.94 -3.65 1.05
CA HIS A 79 4.00 -5.11 1.19
C HIS A 79 2.62 -5.69 1.46
N SER A 80 1.97 -6.13 0.40
CA SER A 80 0.58 -6.65 0.43
C SER A 80 0.33 -7.73 1.49
N GLY A 81 1.33 -8.53 1.84
CA GLY A 81 1.22 -9.52 2.90
C GLY A 81 1.08 -8.90 4.29
N GLU A 82 1.77 -7.80 4.57
CA GLU A 82 1.65 -7.09 5.85
C GLU A 82 0.35 -6.28 5.90
N THR A 83 0.00 -5.59 4.82
CA THR A 83 -1.30 -4.93 4.68
C THR A 83 -2.44 -5.91 4.93
N ARG A 84 -2.40 -7.05 4.24
CA ARG A 84 -3.42 -8.11 4.36
C ARG A 84 -3.54 -8.63 5.78
N LYS A 85 -2.42 -8.88 6.46
CA LYS A 85 -2.38 -9.34 7.85
C LYS A 85 -2.96 -8.31 8.81
N TYR A 86 -2.59 -7.04 8.63
CA TYR A 86 -3.05 -5.95 9.48
C TYR A 86 -4.56 -5.75 9.35
N ILE A 87 -5.07 -5.60 8.13
CA ILE A 87 -6.50 -5.35 7.86
C ILE A 87 -7.36 -6.53 8.34
N TRP A 88 -6.96 -7.78 8.05
CA TRP A 88 -7.67 -8.94 8.56
C TRP A 88 -7.77 -8.96 10.09
N LYS A 89 -6.67 -8.61 10.78
CA LYS A 89 -6.64 -8.54 12.23
C LYS A 89 -7.53 -7.41 12.77
N ARG A 90 -7.50 -6.22 12.15
CA ARG A 90 -8.35 -5.08 12.49
C ARG A 90 -9.83 -5.43 12.37
N ASP A 91 -10.20 -6.07 11.26
CA ASP A 91 -11.58 -6.44 10.93
C ASP A 91 -12.00 -7.78 11.56
N ASN A 92 -11.13 -8.42 12.37
CA ASN A 92 -11.35 -9.76 12.96
C ASN A 92 -11.70 -10.84 11.91
N GLY A 93 -11.28 -10.68 10.67
CA GLY A 93 -11.61 -11.57 9.56
C GLY A 93 -13.05 -11.45 9.08
N GLU A 94 -13.80 -10.44 9.49
CA GLU A 94 -15.18 -10.21 9.10
C GLU A 94 -15.24 -9.51 7.74
N CYS A 95 -16.11 -10.00 6.85
CA CYS A 95 -16.40 -9.32 5.59
C CYS A 95 -17.23 -8.06 5.84
N ALA A 96 -16.75 -6.91 5.37
CA ALA A 96 -17.43 -5.62 5.57
C ALA A 96 -18.83 -5.53 4.93
N HIS A 97 -19.19 -6.44 4.01
CA HIS A 97 -20.48 -6.39 3.32
C HIS A 97 -21.48 -7.46 3.79
N CYS A 98 -21.04 -8.70 4.01
CA CYS A 98 -21.95 -9.78 4.40
C CYS A 98 -21.79 -10.22 5.85
N HIS A 99 -20.82 -9.66 6.57
CA HIS A 99 -20.52 -9.94 7.98
C HIS A 99 -20.13 -11.39 8.29
N GLU A 100 -19.81 -12.17 7.25
CA GLU A 100 -19.33 -13.54 7.41
C GLU A 100 -17.86 -13.53 7.85
N LEU A 101 -17.50 -14.44 8.73
CA LEU A 101 -16.14 -14.56 9.28
C LEU A 101 -15.30 -15.50 8.43
N PHE A 102 -14.07 -15.07 8.12
CA PHE A 102 -13.11 -15.81 7.30
C PHE A 102 -11.82 -16.07 8.08
N PRO A 103 -11.30 -17.31 8.02
CA PRO A 103 -10.03 -17.63 8.67
C PRO A 103 -8.86 -16.95 7.95
N TRP A 104 -7.80 -16.63 8.69
CA TRP A 104 -6.57 -16.05 8.12
C TRP A 104 -6.02 -16.87 6.93
N ARG A 105 -6.06 -18.18 7.04
CA ARG A 105 -5.67 -19.10 5.97
C ARG A 105 -6.84 -19.96 5.58
N SER A 106 -7.25 -19.81 4.34
CA SER A 106 -8.31 -20.62 3.77
C SER A 106 -7.73 -21.71 2.87
N ARG A 107 -8.25 -22.93 3.00
CA ARG A 107 -7.97 -24.06 2.11
C ARG A 107 -9.04 -24.21 1.04
N ARG A 108 -10.21 -23.65 1.23
CA ARG A 108 -11.38 -23.77 0.34
C ARG A 108 -11.62 -22.46 -0.42
N ASN A 109 -12.11 -22.56 -1.64
CA ASN A 109 -12.45 -21.38 -2.44
C ASN A 109 -13.57 -20.53 -1.82
N SER A 110 -14.54 -21.16 -1.14
CA SER A 110 -15.62 -20.49 -0.42
C SER A 110 -15.17 -19.66 0.78
N GLU A 111 -14.00 -19.96 1.33
CA GLU A 111 -13.41 -19.26 2.48
C GLU A 111 -12.40 -18.18 2.06
N LYS A 112 -12.31 -17.89 0.77
CA LYS A 112 -11.38 -16.87 0.27
C LYS A 112 -11.88 -15.48 0.56
N TRP A 113 -10.96 -14.67 1.00
CA TRP A 113 -11.14 -13.25 1.23
C TRP A 113 -9.94 -12.47 0.71
N ASP A 114 -10.11 -11.17 0.54
CA ASP A 114 -9.03 -10.26 0.16
C ASP A 114 -9.19 -8.90 0.83
N VAL A 115 -8.13 -8.12 0.83
CA VAL A 115 -8.19 -6.70 1.19
C VAL A 115 -8.55 -5.91 -0.05
N ASP A 116 -9.57 -5.09 0.07
CA ASP A 116 -10.10 -4.29 -1.00
C ASP A 116 -10.11 -2.80 -0.62
N HIS A 117 -9.97 -1.92 -1.62
CA HIS A 117 -10.07 -0.48 -1.41
C HIS A 117 -11.53 -0.02 -1.41
N ILE A 118 -12.00 0.65 -0.36
CA ILE A 118 -13.36 1.21 -0.29
C ILE A 118 -13.58 2.18 -1.46
N ARG A 119 -12.71 3.18 -1.60
CA ARG A 119 -12.59 4.03 -2.80
C ARG A 119 -11.64 3.33 -3.77
N PRO A 120 -12.07 2.99 -4.98
CA PRO A 120 -11.28 2.15 -5.87
C PRO A 120 -10.09 2.90 -6.49
N LEU A 121 -8.95 2.22 -6.63
CA LEU A 121 -7.71 2.80 -7.17
C LEU A 121 -7.84 3.32 -8.62
N TRP A 122 -8.82 2.85 -9.39
CA TRP A 122 -9.02 3.36 -10.75
C TRP A 122 -9.39 4.86 -10.78
N GLU A 123 -9.86 5.44 -9.68
CA GLU A 123 -10.11 6.89 -9.55
C GLU A 123 -8.82 7.72 -9.55
N GLN A 124 -7.68 7.08 -9.27
CA GLN A 124 -6.35 7.69 -9.35
C GLN A 124 -5.71 7.55 -10.74
N LYS A 125 -6.36 6.79 -11.64
CA LYS A 125 -5.83 6.57 -12.98
C LYS A 125 -5.76 7.86 -13.79
N GLY A 126 -4.62 8.06 -14.44
CA GLY A 126 -4.36 9.23 -15.29
C GLY A 126 -3.84 10.46 -14.55
N LYS A 127 -3.70 10.39 -13.23
CA LYS A 127 -3.06 11.43 -12.43
C LYS A 127 -1.54 11.33 -12.50
N THR A 128 -0.88 12.46 -12.41
CA THR A 128 0.57 12.53 -12.19
C THR A 128 0.90 12.16 -10.73
N PHE A 129 2.16 11.92 -10.43
CA PHE A 129 2.57 11.56 -9.07
C PHE A 129 2.27 12.64 -8.03
N ASP A 130 2.28 13.89 -8.40
CA ASP A 130 1.95 15.03 -7.52
C ASP A 130 0.45 15.17 -7.27
N GLU A 131 -0.39 14.63 -8.16
CA GLU A 131 -1.84 14.69 -8.06
C GLU A 131 -2.46 13.47 -7.36
N ILE A 132 -1.64 12.45 -7.05
CA ILE A 132 -2.11 11.23 -6.40
C ILE A 132 -2.51 11.52 -4.96
N ASP A 133 -3.72 11.12 -4.61
CA ASP A 133 -4.22 11.14 -3.24
C ASP A 133 -3.73 9.89 -2.49
N LEU A 134 -2.74 10.07 -1.61
CA LEU A 134 -2.14 8.98 -0.85
C LEU A 134 -3.10 8.34 0.16
N THR A 135 -4.20 9.02 0.53
CA THR A 135 -5.22 8.46 1.43
C THR A 135 -5.94 7.24 0.86
N TYR A 136 -5.76 6.96 -0.44
CA TYR A 136 -6.27 5.73 -1.05
C TYR A 136 -5.57 4.46 -0.54
N TRP A 137 -4.37 4.58 0.02
CA TRP A 137 -3.61 3.44 0.58
C TRP A 137 -3.58 3.42 2.10
N GLU A 138 -4.26 4.37 2.77
CA GLU A 138 -4.40 4.38 4.23
C GLU A 138 -5.38 3.30 4.70
N GLU A 139 -5.25 2.90 5.95
CA GLU A 139 -6.03 1.80 6.52
C GLU A 139 -7.53 2.06 6.51
N GLU A 140 -7.95 3.32 6.60
CA GLU A 140 -9.35 3.77 6.57
C GLU A 140 -10.02 3.52 5.22
N ASN A 141 -9.23 3.46 4.15
CA ASN A 141 -9.72 3.15 2.82
C ASN A 141 -9.64 1.66 2.46
N LEU A 142 -9.24 0.82 3.39
CA LEU A 142 -9.10 -0.62 3.18
C LEU A 142 -10.13 -1.39 4.00
N GLN A 143 -10.60 -2.51 3.46
CA GLN A 143 -11.59 -3.38 4.09
C GLN A 143 -11.34 -4.84 3.75
N THR A 144 -11.77 -5.74 4.65
CA THR A 144 -11.81 -7.16 4.37
C THR A 144 -13.09 -7.50 3.60
N LEU A 145 -12.97 -8.12 2.42
CA LEU A 145 -14.10 -8.64 1.66
C LEU A 145 -13.95 -10.13 1.35
N CYS A 146 -15.03 -10.87 1.47
CA CYS A 146 -15.07 -12.22 0.91
C CYS A 146 -15.07 -12.18 -0.61
N TYR A 147 -14.69 -13.30 -1.24
CA TYR A 147 -14.57 -13.37 -2.70
C TYR A 147 -15.87 -13.00 -3.44
N SER A 148 -17.03 -13.41 -2.94
CA SER A 148 -18.33 -13.10 -3.55
C SER A 148 -18.66 -11.60 -3.47
N CYS A 149 -18.48 -10.98 -2.31
CA CYS A 149 -18.69 -9.54 -2.14
C CYS A 149 -17.69 -8.71 -2.92
N HIS A 150 -16.41 -9.11 -2.98
CA HIS A 150 -15.39 -8.47 -3.80
C HIS A 150 -15.73 -8.53 -5.29
N LYS A 151 -16.19 -9.70 -5.78
CA LYS A 151 -16.62 -9.86 -7.17
C LYS A 151 -17.81 -8.95 -7.51
N LYS A 152 -18.81 -8.87 -6.62
CA LYS A 152 -19.98 -7.99 -6.80
C LYS A 152 -19.55 -6.53 -6.85
N LYS A 153 -18.77 -6.06 -5.88
CA LYS A 153 -18.23 -4.70 -5.85
C LYS A 153 -17.44 -4.36 -7.11
N SER A 154 -16.56 -5.26 -7.55
CA SER A 154 -15.78 -5.07 -8.79
C SER A 154 -16.66 -4.94 -10.04
N ALA A 155 -17.78 -5.66 -10.11
CA ALA A 155 -18.75 -5.54 -11.21
C ALA A 155 -19.47 -4.19 -11.18
N ASP A 156 -19.89 -3.73 -10.00
CA ASP A 156 -20.54 -2.43 -9.81
C ASP A 156 -19.60 -1.28 -10.16
N GLU A 157 -18.33 -1.36 -9.76
CA GLU A 157 -17.29 -0.40 -10.12
C GLU A 157 -17.00 -0.37 -11.64
N ALA A 158 -16.97 -1.54 -12.28
CA ALA A 158 -16.80 -1.62 -13.73
C ALA A 158 -17.97 -0.96 -14.47
N ALA A 159 -19.20 -1.19 -14.02
CA ALA A 159 -20.39 -0.55 -14.59
C ALA A 159 -20.36 0.98 -14.40
N ARG A 160 -19.99 1.46 -13.20
CA ARG A 160 -19.83 2.89 -12.91
C ARG A 160 -18.77 3.53 -13.81
N ARG A 161 -17.61 2.90 -13.96
CA ARG A 161 -16.53 3.37 -14.84
C ARG A 161 -16.96 3.41 -16.31
N ALA A 162 -17.68 2.38 -16.78
CA ALA A 162 -18.20 2.36 -18.14
C ALA A 162 -19.21 3.49 -18.41
N LYS A 163 -20.06 3.81 -17.41
CA LYS A 163 -20.98 4.97 -17.50
C LYS A 163 -20.22 6.28 -17.61
N ILE A 164 -19.26 6.53 -16.72
CA ILE A 164 -18.43 7.75 -16.74
C ILE A 164 -17.73 7.93 -18.09
N ASN A 165 -17.19 6.83 -18.66
CA ASN A 165 -16.50 6.87 -19.93
C ASN A 165 -17.45 7.15 -21.13
N ARG A 166 -18.71 6.72 -21.05
CA ARG A 166 -19.73 7.10 -22.06
C ARG A 166 -20.09 8.56 -21.96
N ASP A 167 -20.35 9.05 -20.75
CA ASP A 167 -20.75 10.45 -20.50
C ASP A 167 -19.66 11.46 -20.94
N LYS A 168 -18.36 11.05 -20.86
CA LYS A 168 -17.24 11.86 -21.36
C LYS A 168 -17.10 11.89 -22.89
N LYS A 169 -17.74 10.98 -23.60
CA LYS A 169 -17.68 10.90 -25.08
C LYS A 169 -18.90 11.50 -25.77
N ALA A 170 -19.94 11.80 -25.02
CA ALA A 170 -21.15 12.48 -25.50
C ALA A 170 -20.99 13.99 -25.46
#